data_95e2bc85055f485fd0c5d99e278124ac
#
_entry.id   95e2bc85055f485fd0c5d99e278124ac
#
_cell.length_a   1.000
_cell.length_b   1.000
_cell.length_c   1.000
_cell.angle_alpha   90.00
_cell.angle_beta   90.00
_cell.angle_gamma   90.00
#
_symmetry.space_group_name_H-M   'P 1'
#
loop_
_entity.id
_entity.type
_entity.pdbx_description
1 polymer ?
#
loop_
_entity_poly.entity_id
_entity_poly.type
_entity_poly.pdbx_seq_one_letter_code
_entity_poly.pdbx_strand_id
1 'polypeptide(L)'
;MNALFCYTNYAFHSLLTDWANDNEFFRLMWQNYYENESANVDLKKKFAGIFSNIVVTGLPVTDLFLTEKHEDKWKKTDKSRKRIIWAPHFSISDGGCLNYSTFLSIAEELLEFIKNTQLPVQMAFKPHPLLKSQLYNYSSWGKEKTDEYYAAWEFLPNAQLETNEYVDLFMTSDAMIHDCGSFTIEYHHTLKPVMYLVNGKEHTATMNSFAKAAYDLHYKGQTIQDIRNFIECTVLE
;
A
#
# COMPACT_ATOMS: atom_id res chain seq x y z
N MET A 1 -25.57 -23.47 -20.46
CA MET A 1 -25.23 -23.53 -19.04
C MET A 1 -25.53 -22.15 -18.45
N ASN A 2 -26.50 -22.04 -17.55
CA ASN A 2 -26.80 -20.75 -16.89
C ASN A 2 -25.92 -20.62 -15.69
N ALA A 3 -24.89 -19.80 -15.77
CA ALA A 3 -23.97 -19.51 -14.65
C ALA A 3 -24.28 -18.12 -14.08
N LEU A 4 -24.27 -18.01 -12.74
CA LEU A 4 -24.32 -16.73 -12.04
C LEU A 4 -22.89 -16.32 -11.71
N PHE A 5 -22.53 -15.09 -12.11
CA PHE A 5 -21.20 -14.54 -11.85
C PHE A 5 -21.25 -13.65 -10.61
N CYS A 6 -20.30 -13.84 -9.72
CA CYS A 6 -20.09 -13.01 -8.54
C CYS A 6 -18.72 -12.36 -8.63
N TYR A 7 -18.59 -11.21 -8.01
CA TYR A 7 -17.31 -10.52 -7.89
C TYR A 7 -16.97 -10.25 -6.41
N THR A 8 -15.74 -10.46 -6.05
CA THR A 8 -15.17 -9.99 -4.76
C THR A 8 -13.89 -9.22 -5.03
N ASN A 9 -13.67 -8.13 -4.30
CA ASN A 9 -12.44 -7.37 -4.40
C ASN A 9 -11.25 -8.21 -3.93
N TYR A 10 -10.10 -8.01 -4.57
CA TYR A 10 -8.82 -8.60 -4.12
C TYR A 10 -8.09 -7.71 -3.11
N ALA A 11 -8.50 -6.45 -2.98
CA ALA A 11 -7.94 -5.45 -2.07
C ALA A 11 -9.06 -4.52 -1.59
N PHE A 12 -8.86 -3.78 -0.51
CA PHE A 12 -9.85 -2.83 -0.01
C PHE A 12 -10.18 -1.76 -1.07
N HIS A 13 -11.47 -1.56 -1.28
CA HIS A 13 -11.98 -0.56 -2.20
C HIS A 13 -11.91 0.82 -1.56
N SER A 14 -10.89 1.59 -1.91
CA SER A 14 -10.65 2.91 -1.33
C SER A 14 -11.20 4.07 -2.16
N LEU A 15 -11.50 3.86 -3.46
CA LEU A 15 -11.76 4.93 -4.41
C LEU A 15 -13.24 5.09 -4.78
N LEU A 16 -13.67 6.34 -4.91
CA LEU A 16 -14.98 6.75 -5.42
C LEU A 16 -14.87 7.50 -6.76
N THR A 17 -14.04 7.02 -7.66
CA THR A 17 -13.88 7.60 -9.01
C THR A 17 -14.77 6.92 -10.02
N ASP A 18 -15.23 7.66 -11.03
CA ASP A 18 -16.12 7.11 -12.07
C ASP A 18 -15.44 5.98 -12.84
N TRP A 19 -14.17 6.13 -13.23
CA TRP A 19 -13.42 5.11 -13.94
C TRP A 19 -13.27 3.79 -13.16
N ALA A 20 -13.24 3.85 -11.82
CA ALA A 20 -13.12 2.65 -10.98
C ALA A 20 -14.46 1.97 -10.70
N ASN A 21 -15.57 2.72 -10.77
CA ASN A 21 -16.85 2.27 -10.24
C ASN A 21 -17.98 2.31 -11.26
N ASP A 22 -17.98 3.23 -12.23
CA ASP A 22 -19.05 3.32 -13.23
C ASP A 22 -18.71 2.50 -14.46
N ASN A 23 -18.87 1.18 -14.36
CA ASN A 23 -18.74 0.30 -15.51
C ASN A 23 -19.79 -0.82 -15.50
N GLU A 24 -20.06 -1.36 -16.69
CA GLU A 24 -21.04 -2.43 -16.86
C GLU A 24 -20.66 -3.73 -16.18
N PHE A 25 -19.38 -3.94 -15.90
CA PHE A 25 -18.89 -5.15 -15.23
C PHE A 25 -19.64 -5.40 -13.93
N PHE A 26 -19.76 -4.40 -13.06
CA PHE A 26 -20.45 -4.56 -11.77
C PHE A 26 -21.96 -4.79 -11.92
N ARG A 27 -22.58 -4.23 -12.97
CA ARG A 27 -24.01 -4.41 -13.26
C ARG A 27 -24.33 -5.83 -13.75
N LEU A 28 -23.38 -6.46 -14.45
CA LEU A 28 -23.54 -7.81 -15.00
C LEU A 28 -23.34 -8.91 -13.96
N MET A 29 -22.77 -8.59 -12.81
CA MET A 29 -22.61 -9.56 -11.72
C MET A 29 -23.96 -9.83 -11.06
N TRP A 30 -24.19 -11.10 -10.69
CA TRP A 30 -25.35 -11.46 -9.85
C TRP A 30 -25.20 -10.82 -8.47
N GLN A 31 -24.00 -10.88 -7.86
CA GLN A 31 -23.66 -10.21 -6.62
C GLN A 31 -22.23 -9.66 -6.66
N ASN A 32 -22.05 -8.48 -6.05
CA ASN A 32 -20.77 -7.88 -5.78
C ASN A 32 -20.53 -7.90 -4.27
N TYR A 33 -19.48 -8.60 -3.83
CA TYR A 33 -19.13 -8.70 -2.42
C TYR A 33 -18.17 -7.60 -2.04
N TYR A 34 -18.56 -6.81 -1.03
CA TYR A 34 -17.79 -5.66 -0.55
C TYR A 34 -17.39 -5.80 0.91
N GLU A 35 -16.36 -5.06 1.27
CA GLU A 35 -15.67 -5.19 2.55
C GLU A 35 -16.41 -4.54 3.72
N ASN A 36 -17.15 -3.44 3.51
CA ASN A 36 -17.78 -2.72 4.61
C ASN A 36 -19.01 -1.90 4.17
N GLU A 37 -19.88 -1.60 5.14
CA GLU A 37 -21.13 -0.89 4.88
C GLU A 37 -20.90 0.60 4.54
N SER A 38 -19.88 1.25 5.09
CA SER A 38 -19.60 2.67 4.78
C SER A 38 -19.26 2.86 3.31
N ALA A 39 -18.38 2.01 2.74
CA ALA A 39 -18.07 2.03 1.31
C ALA A 39 -19.31 1.72 0.44
N ASN A 40 -20.16 0.78 0.87
CA ASN A 40 -21.42 0.46 0.20
C ASN A 40 -22.38 1.67 0.17
N VAL A 41 -22.53 2.39 1.27
CA VAL A 41 -23.36 3.62 1.34
C VAL A 41 -22.84 4.69 0.40
N ASP A 42 -21.53 4.93 0.39
CA ASP A 42 -20.90 5.93 -0.47
C ASP A 42 -21.08 5.60 -1.96
N LEU A 43 -20.87 4.32 -2.33
CA LEU A 43 -21.08 3.83 -3.70
C LEU A 43 -22.52 3.98 -4.15
N LYS A 44 -23.48 3.57 -3.34
CA LYS A 44 -24.92 3.71 -3.66
C LYS A 44 -25.35 5.18 -3.79
N LYS A 45 -24.79 6.06 -2.97
CA LYS A 45 -25.08 7.50 -3.01
C LYS A 45 -24.52 8.14 -4.29
N LYS A 46 -23.28 7.83 -4.67
CA LYS A 46 -22.62 8.44 -5.82
C LYS A 46 -23.05 7.81 -7.15
N PHE A 47 -23.26 6.50 -7.18
CA PHE A 47 -23.53 5.72 -8.38
C PHE A 47 -24.92 5.06 -8.30
N ALA A 48 -25.94 5.87 -8.10
CA ALA A 48 -27.32 5.41 -7.95
C ALA A 48 -27.75 4.48 -9.12
N GLY A 49 -28.24 3.29 -8.77
CA GLY A 49 -28.73 2.30 -9.74
C GLY A 49 -27.67 1.35 -10.33
N ILE A 50 -26.35 1.57 -10.06
CA ILE A 50 -25.29 0.64 -10.48
C ILE A 50 -25.13 -0.48 -9.47
N PHE A 51 -25.09 -0.15 -8.21
CA PHE A 51 -24.75 -1.06 -7.11
C PHE A 51 -25.98 -1.54 -6.31
N SER A 52 -27.05 -2.00 -7.01
CA SER A 52 -28.21 -2.63 -6.36
C SER A 52 -27.92 -4.05 -5.85
N ASN A 53 -26.84 -4.67 -6.32
CA ASN A 53 -26.45 -6.07 -6.09
C ASN A 53 -25.22 -6.19 -5.19
N ILE A 54 -24.92 -5.19 -4.37
CA ILE A 54 -23.86 -5.28 -3.35
C ILE A 54 -24.36 -6.06 -2.15
N VAL A 55 -23.51 -6.99 -1.70
CA VAL A 55 -23.61 -7.69 -0.41
C VAL A 55 -22.35 -7.43 0.40
N VAL A 56 -22.49 -6.94 1.60
CA VAL A 56 -21.35 -6.71 2.51
C VAL A 56 -21.02 -8.00 3.23
N THR A 57 -19.81 -8.50 2.99
CA THR A 57 -19.34 -9.81 3.54
C THR A 57 -17.99 -9.69 4.26
N GLY A 58 -17.34 -8.54 4.22
CA GLY A 58 -15.92 -8.43 4.55
C GLY A 58 -15.05 -8.72 3.33
N LEU A 59 -13.75 -8.59 3.49
CA LEU A 59 -12.76 -8.89 2.46
C LEU A 59 -12.02 -10.19 2.81
N PRO A 60 -11.99 -11.20 1.93
CA PRO A 60 -11.39 -12.51 2.25
C PRO A 60 -9.93 -12.45 2.73
N VAL A 61 -9.14 -11.52 2.22
CA VAL A 61 -7.73 -11.36 2.66
C VAL A 61 -7.63 -11.04 4.16
N THR A 62 -8.66 -10.45 4.77
CA THR A 62 -8.64 -10.12 6.21
C THR A 62 -8.61 -11.34 7.10
N ASP A 63 -9.11 -12.48 6.64
CA ASP A 63 -9.07 -13.74 7.40
C ASP A 63 -7.62 -14.20 7.65
N LEU A 64 -6.72 -13.86 6.72
CA LEU A 64 -5.30 -14.18 6.86
C LEU A 64 -4.61 -13.41 7.99
N PHE A 65 -5.10 -12.22 8.33
CA PHE A 65 -4.59 -11.44 9.47
C PHE A 65 -5.04 -12.02 10.84
N LEU A 66 -6.09 -12.85 10.84
CA LEU A 66 -6.64 -13.46 12.04
C LEU A 66 -6.02 -14.82 12.35
N THR A 67 -5.09 -15.31 11.54
CA THR A 67 -4.40 -16.57 11.78
C THR A 67 -3.52 -16.49 13.02
N GLU A 68 -3.42 -17.57 13.80
CA GLU A 68 -2.62 -17.60 15.05
C GLU A 68 -1.11 -17.54 14.81
N LYS A 69 -0.65 -17.88 13.59
CA LYS A 69 0.78 -17.97 13.27
C LYS A 69 1.07 -17.29 11.95
N HIS A 70 2.07 -16.41 11.99
CA HIS A 70 2.64 -15.75 10.81
C HIS A 70 4.09 -16.17 10.63
N GLU A 71 4.47 -16.42 9.37
CA GLU A 71 5.84 -16.78 9.04
C GLU A 71 6.74 -15.54 9.04
N ASP A 72 7.86 -15.61 9.74
CA ASP A 72 8.84 -14.52 9.75
C ASP A 72 9.59 -14.47 8.40
N LYS A 73 9.18 -13.54 7.52
CA LYS A 73 9.75 -13.32 6.18
C LYS A 73 10.97 -12.40 6.19
N TRP A 74 11.36 -11.88 7.35
CA TRP A 74 12.47 -10.94 7.44
C TRP A 74 13.82 -11.66 7.38
N LYS A 75 14.80 -11.02 6.70
CA LYS A 75 16.19 -11.47 6.79
C LYS A 75 16.61 -11.53 8.26
N LYS A 76 17.32 -12.58 8.62
CA LYS A 76 17.87 -12.73 9.97
C LYS A 76 18.97 -11.71 10.19
N THR A 77 18.65 -10.68 10.93
CA THR A 77 19.60 -9.67 11.44
C THR A 77 19.58 -9.71 12.96
N ASP A 78 20.20 -8.73 13.59
CA ASP A 78 20.07 -8.53 15.03
C ASP A 78 18.59 -8.33 15.40
N LYS A 79 18.07 -9.15 16.30
CA LYS A 79 16.67 -9.13 16.76
C LYS A 79 16.25 -7.83 17.45
N SER A 80 17.21 -6.99 17.84
CA SER A 80 16.94 -5.67 18.42
C SER A 80 16.48 -4.63 17.41
N ARG A 81 16.57 -4.91 16.10
CA ARG A 81 16.22 -3.97 15.05
C ARG A 81 14.72 -3.92 14.84
N LYS A 82 14.18 -2.70 14.76
CA LYS A 82 12.79 -2.47 14.34
C LYS A 82 12.63 -2.68 12.83
N ARG A 83 11.58 -3.34 12.45
CA ARG A 83 11.28 -3.80 11.10
C ARG A 83 10.27 -2.86 10.43
N ILE A 84 10.72 -2.12 9.44
CA ILE A 84 9.92 -1.10 8.77
C ILE A 84 9.70 -1.52 7.31
N ILE A 85 8.47 -1.48 6.86
CA ILE A 85 8.12 -1.71 5.46
C ILE A 85 8.08 -0.37 4.73
N TRP A 86 8.71 -0.28 3.58
CA TRP A 86 8.49 0.80 2.62
C TRP A 86 7.79 0.25 1.38
N ALA A 87 6.56 0.72 1.14
CA ALA A 87 5.69 0.18 0.11
C ALA A 87 5.22 1.27 -0.87
N PRO A 88 6.05 1.66 -1.86
CA PRO A 88 5.68 2.66 -2.85
C PRO A 88 4.73 2.11 -3.92
N HIS A 89 3.79 2.97 -4.33
CA HIS A 89 2.85 2.71 -5.40
C HIS A 89 3.52 2.80 -6.79
N PHE A 90 2.91 2.23 -7.81
CA PHE A 90 3.45 2.21 -9.18
C PHE A 90 3.17 3.47 -9.99
N SER A 91 2.25 4.34 -9.57
CA SER A 91 1.79 5.49 -10.35
C SER A 91 2.78 6.66 -10.26
N ILE A 92 3.90 6.52 -10.96
CA ILE A 92 5.00 7.50 -11.00
C ILE A 92 4.89 8.55 -12.10
N SER A 93 3.90 8.43 -13.01
CA SER A 93 3.74 9.34 -14.15
C SER A 93 2.67 10.41 -13.90
N ASP A 94 2.93 11.64 -14.31
CA ASP A 94 2.04 12.79 -14.12
C ASP A 94 0.73 12.75 -14.93
N GLY A 95 0.57 11.81 -15.85
CA GLY A 95 -0.59 11.69 -16.73
C GLY A 95 -1.65 10.67 -16.33
N GLY A 96 -1.47 9.97 -15.21
CA GLY A 96 -2.39 8.89 -14.79
C GLY A 96 -3.51 9.35 -13.87
N CYS A 97 -4.63 8.61 -13.88
CA CYS A 97 -5.76 8.81 -12.95
C CYS A 97 -5.36 8.58 -11.48
N LEU A 98 -4.34 7.77 -11.27
CA LEU A 98 -3.71 7.50 -9.98
C LEU A 98 -2.35 8.20 -9.98
N ASN A 99 -2.13 9.14 -9.13
CA ASN A 99 -0.84 9.79 -8.99
C ASN A 99 -0.49 9.84 -7.51
N TYR A 100 -0.26 8.65 -6.95
CA TYR A 100 0.03 8.49 -5.51
C TYR A 100 1.52 8.49 -5.23
N SER A 101 2.33 7.94 -6.13
CA SER A 101 3.69 7.56 -5.81
C SER A 101 4.59 8.75 -5.50
N THR A 102 5.29 8.64 -4.39
CA THR A 102 6.41 9.50 -3.99
C THR A 102 7.76 8.89 -4.36
N PHE A 103 7.77 7.75 -5.03
CA PHE A 103 9.00 7.00 -5.32
C PHE A 103 10.08 7.87 -5.97
N LEU A 104 9.76 8.64 -7.00
CA LEU A 104 10.75 9.43 -7.74
C LEU A 104 11.42 10.53 -6.91
N SER A 105 10.74 11.02 -5.85
CA SER A 105 11.28 12.06 -4.98
C SER A 105 12.02 11.53 -3.75
N ILE A 106 11.75 10.26 -3.34
CA ILE A 106 12.24 9.73 -2.05
C ILE A 106 13.24 8.58 -2.24
N ALA A 107 13.15 7.83 -3.34
CA ALA A 107 13.81 6.54 -3.46
C ALA A 107 15.33 6.57 -3.23
N GLU A 108 16.04 7.49 -3.90
CA GLU A 108 17.51 7.56 -3.81
C GLU A 108 17.96 7.99 -2.42
N GLU A 109 17.31 9.00 -1.83
CA GLU A 109 17.61 9.47 -0.48
C GLU A 109 17.29 8.41 0.59
N LEU A 110 16.21 7.64 0.41
CA LEU A 110 15.84 6.59 1.34
C LEU A 110 16.81 5.40 1.29
N LEU A 111 17.25 5.02 0.09
CA LEU A 111 18.28 3.99 -0.06
C LEU A 111 19.60 4.43 0.59
N GLU A 112 20.00 5.67 0.40
CA GLU A 112 21.21 6.23 1.02
C GLU A 112 21.06 6.35 2.55
N PHE A 113 19.87 6.71 3.03
CA PHE A 113 19.56 6.71 4.45
C PHE A 113 19.72 5.31 5.06
N ILE A 114 19.08 4.28 4.50
CA ILE A 114 19.13 2.93 5.07
C ILE A 114 20.53 2.31 5.00
N LYS A 115 21.30 2.66 3.98
CA LYS A 115 22.69 2.23 3.81
C LYS A 115 23.63 2.79 4.89
N ASN A 116 23.42 4.05 5.29
CA ASN A 116 24.35 4.77 6.19
C ASN A 116 23.83 4.94 7.62
N THR A 117 22.57 4.58 7.89
CA THR A 117 21.99 4.78 9.23
C THR A 117 22.64 3.92 10.29
N GLN A 118 22.83 4.51 11.48
CA GLN A 118 23.24 3.80 12.70
C GLN A 118 22.02 3.45 13.59
N LEU A 119 20.81 3.84 13.19
CA LEU A 119 19.61 3.50 13.93
C LEU A 119 19.38 1.97 13.91
N PRO A 120 18.85 1.41 15.01
CA PRO A 120 18.58 -0.03 15.08
C PRO A 120 17.33 -0.42 14.27
N VAL A 121 17.38 -0.20 12.95
CA VAL A 121 16.28 -0.49 12.04
C VAL A 121 16.70 -1.47 10.93
N GLN A 122 15.70 -2.20 10.45
CA GLN A 122 15.76 -3.01 9.24
C GLN A 122 14.59 -2.61 8.34
N MET A 123 14.82 -2.47 7.04
CA MET A 123 13.78 -2.02 6.12
C MET A 123 13.52 -3.02 4.99
N ALA A 124 12.26 -3.33 4.75
CA ALA A 124 11.82 -4.10 3.59
C ALA A 124 11.28 -3.15 2.51
N PHE A 125 11.89 -3.16 1.35
CA PHE A 125 11.34 -2.53 0.15
C PHE A 125 10.29 -3.45 -0.47
N LYS A 126 9.02 -3.06 -0.36
CA LYS A 126 7.85 -3.79 -0.86
C LYS A 126 7.17 -3.00 -1.99
N PRO A 127 7.80 -2.91 -3.18
CA PRO A 127 7.22 -2.15 -4.28
C PRO A 127 5.94 -2.78 -4.79
N HIS A 128 5.03 -1.95 -5.27
CA HIS A 128 3.89 -2.45 -6.05
C HIS A 128 4.39 -3.27 -7.26
N PRO A 129 3.77 -4.40 -7.61
CA PRO A 129 4.27 -5.28 -8.69
C PRO A 129 4.52 -4.58 -10.03
N LEU A 130 3.75 -3.56 -10.37
CA LEU A 130 3.91 -2.79 -11.60
C LEU A 130 5.01 -1.72 -11.55
N LEU A 131 5.55 -1.38 -10.37
CA LEU A 131 6.51 -0.28 -10.24
C LEU A 131 7.77 -0.51 -11.08
N LYS A 132 8.32 -1.73 -11.04
CA LYS A 132 9.56 -2.06 -11.78
C LYS A 132 9.39 -1.83 -13.28
N SER A 133 8.28 -2.26 -13.86
CA SER A 133 7.99 -2.07 -15.29
C SER A 133 7.74 -0.61 -15.65
N GLN A 134 7.13 0.17 -14.77
CA GLN A 134 6.96 1.60 -14.98
C GLN A 134 8.31 2.33 -14.98
N LEU A 135 9.20 2.01 -14.04
CA LEU A 135 10.54 2.58 -13.97
C LEU A 135 11.39 2.26 -15.20
N TYR A 136 11.27 1.06 -15.77
CA TYR A 136 11.97 0.70 -17.01
C TYR A 136 11.65 1.65 -18.16
N ASN A 137 10.41 2.15 -18.21
CA ASN A 137 9.93 3.05 -19.25
C ASN A 137 10.04 4.53 -18.86
N TYR A 138 10.51 4.83 -17.65
CA TYR A 138 10.64 6.22 -17.18
C TYR A 138 12.02 6.78 -17.53
N SER A 139 12.06 7.92 -18.24
CA SER A 139 13.27 8.45 -18.89
C SER A 139 14.47 8.70 -17.97
N SER A 140 14.22 9.10 -16.70
CA SER A 140 15.29 9.36 -15.72
C SER A 140 15.72 8.11 -14.94
N TRP A 141 15.07 6.95 -15.16
CA TRP A 141 15.40 5.68 -14.52
C TRP A 141 15.91 4.67 -15.54
N GLY A 142 15.07 4.16 -16.41
CA GLY A 142 15.44 3.11 -17.37
C GLY A 142 15.73 1.77 -16.71
N LYS A 143 16.07 0.79 -17.53
CA LYS A 143 16.25 -0.61 -17.07
C LYS A 143 17.46 -0.77 -16.15
N GLU A 144 18.60 -0.24 -16.54
CA GLU A 144 19.88 -0.43 -15.82
C GLU A 144 19.79 0.14 -14.39
N LYS A 145 19.48 1.43 -14.27
CA LYS A 145 19.34 2.09 -12.96
C LYS A 145 18.29 1.41 -12.07
N THR A 146 17.17 0.96 -12.67
CA THR A 146 16.13 0.24 -11.92
C THR A 146 16.63 -1.09 -11.38
N ASP A 147 17.32 -1.88 -12.20
CA ASP A 147 17.84 -3.19 -11.78
C ASP A 147 18.91 -3.03 -10.69
N GLU A 148 19.81 -2.05 -10.82
CA GLU A 148 20.80 -1.70 -9.79
C GLU A 148 20.14 -1.28 -8.47
N TYR A 149 19.10 -0.45 -8.54
CA TYR A 149 18.35 0.01 -7.36
C TYR A 149 17.67 -1.16 -6.63
N TYR A 150 17.00 -2.05 -7.36
CA TYR A 150 16.35 -3.22 -6.76
C TYR A 150 17.39 -4.19 -6.16
N ALA A 151 18.49 -4.42 -6.85
CA ALA A 151 19.59 -5.25 -6.36
C ALA A 151 20.21 -4.68 -5.06
N ALA A 152 20.34 -3.37 -4.93
CA ALA A 152 20.87 -2.75 -3.72
C ALA A 152 20.05 -3.13 -2.48
N TRP A 153 18.72 -3.18 -2.58
CA TRP A 153 17.86 -3.62 -1.47
C TRP A 153 18.05 -5.08 -1.09
N GLU A 154 18.41 -5.95 -2.04
CA GLU A 154 18.69 -7.35 -1.76
C GLU A 154 20.01 -7.55 -1.01
N PHE A 155 21.03 -6.74 -1.31
CA PHE A 155 22.39 -6.96 -0.83
C PHE A 155 22.72 -6.20 0.47
N LEU A 156 22.02 -5.14 0.81
CA LEU A 156 22.25 -4.41 2.07
C LEU A 156 21.95 -5.31 3.29
N PRO A 157 22.81 -5.27 4.34
CA PRO A 157 22.67 -6.15 5.51
C PRO A 157 21.43 -5.84 6.36
N ASN A 158 20.96 -4.59 6.35
CA ASN A 158 19.80 -4.10 7.09
C ASN A 158 18.61 -3.76 6.18
N ALA A 159 18.60 -4.32 4.96
CA ALA A 159 17.49 -4.15 4.02
C ALA A 159 17.14 -5.47 3.32
N GLN A 160 15.97 -5.52 2.71
CA GLN A 160 15.51 -6.62 1.86
C GLN A 160 14.54 -6.13 0.80
N LEU A 161 14.51 -6.82 -0.34
CA LEU A 161 13.48 -6.68 -1.36
C LEU A 161 12.39 -7.72 -1.12
N GLU A 162 11.12 -7.27 -1.08
CA GLU A 162 9.95 -8.14 -0.93
C GLU A 162 8.98 -7.97 -2.10
N THR A 163 8.83 -9.02 -2.89
CA THR A 163 7.93 -9.04 -4.05
C THR A 163 6.77 -10.02 -3.91
N ASN A 164 6.78 -10.81 -2.83
CA ASN A 164 5.81 -11.87 -2.57
C ASN A 164 4.59 -11.39 -1.78
N GLU A 165 3.83 -12.34 -1.25
CA GLU A 165 2.70 -12.13 -0.35
C GLU A 165 3.08 -11.25 0.85
N TYR A 166 2.12 -10.45 1.34
CA TYR A 166 2.42 -9.36 2.25
C TYR A 166 1.86 -9.52 3.67
N VAL A 167 0.89 -10.40 3.89
CA VAL A 167 0.24 -10.50 5.21
C VAL A 167 1.24 -10.89 6.31
N ASP A 168 2.04 -11.91 6.07
CA ASP A 168 3.08 -12.33 7.01
C ASP A 168 4.13 -11.22 7.24
N LEU A 169 4.50 -10.50 6.18
CA LEU A 169 5.42 -9.37 6.28
C LEU A 169 4.82 -8.25 7.16
N PHE A 170 3.54 -7.93 6.97
CA PHE A 170 2.83 -6.92 7.76
C PHE A 170 2.76 -7.32 9.23
N MET A 171 2.32 -8.54 9.50
CA MET A 171 2.15 -9.04 10.85
C MET A 171 3.45 -9.16 11.63
N THR A 172 4.58 -9.34 10.94
CA THR A 172 5.91 -9.46 11.55
C THR A 172 6.76 -8.18 11.49
N SER A 173 6.23 -7.08 10.92
CA SER A 173 6.85 -5.75 10.94
C SER A 173 6.56 -4.99 12.24
N ASP A 174 7.22 -3.84 12.46
CA ASP A 174 6.93 -2.89 13.53
C ASP A 174 6.25 -1.61 13.02
N ALA A 175 6.47 -1.24 11.76
CA ALA A 175 5.86 -0.05 11.14
C ALA A 175 5.81 -0.17 9.61
N MET A 176 5.01 0.70 8.99
CA MET A 176 4.96 0.86 7.53
C MET A 176 5.05 2.32 7.11
N ILE A 177 5.71 2.54 5.99
CA ILE A 177 5.76 3.81 5.24
C ILE A 177 5.27 3.50 3.83
N HIS A 178 4.23 4.17 3.35
CA HIS A 178 3.66 3.88 2.03
C HIS A 178 2.97 5.10 1.40
N ASP A 179 2.61 4.95 0.14
CA ASP A 179 1.75 5.87 -0.62
C ASP A 179 0.69 5.12 -1.44
N CYS A 180 0.38 3.87 -1.03
CA CYS A 180 -0.58 2.98 -1.71
C CYS A 180 -2.02 3.22 -1.27
N GLY A 181 -2.98 2.97 -2.18
CA GLY A 181 -4.41 3.09 -1.89
C GLY A 181 -4.93 2.01 -0.93
N SER A 182 -4.78 0.72 -1.24
CA SER A 182 -5.33 -0.37 -0.44
C SER A 182 -4.64 -0.53 0.92
N PHE A 183 -3.32 -0.34 0.97
CA PHE A 183 -2.54 -0.44 2.21
C PHE A 183 -2.91 0.64 3.23
N THR A 184 -3.55 1.73 2.79
CA THR A 184 -4.17 2.72 3.68
C THR A 184 -5.14 2.08 4.68
N ILE A 185 -5.78 0.98 4.31
CA ILE A 185 -6.72 0.26 5.18
C ILE A 185 -6.07 -1.00 5.72
N GLU A 186 -5.46 -1.80 4.85
CA GLU A 186 -5.03 -3.15 5.19
C GLU A 186 -3.99 -3.21 6.31
N TYR A 187 -3.05 -2.27 6.36
CA TYR A 187 -2.04 -2.27 7.40
C TYR A 187 -2.59 -2.00 8.81
N HIS A 188 -3.74 -1.33 8.93
CA HIS A 188 -4.38 -1.11 10.24
C HIS A 188 -4.82 -2.39 10.95
N HIS A 189 -4.95 -3.53 10.24
CA HIS A 189 -5.18 -4.83 10.88
C HIS A 189 -4.04 -5.24 11.81
N THR A 190 -2.85 -4.67 11.64
CA THR A 190 -1.69 -4.92 12.51
C THR A 190 -1.72 -4.11 13.79
N LEU A 191 -2.50 -3.03 13.87
CA LEU A 191 -2.53 -2.02 14.94
C LEU A 191 -1.17 -1.35 15.20
N LYS A 192 -0.30 -1.28 14.19
CA LYS A 192 1.05 -0.73 14.28
C LYS A 192 1.13 0.66 13.65
N PRO A 193 2.16 1.46 13.99
CA PRO A 193 2.39 2.76 13.39
C PRO A 193 2.49 2.70 11.86
N VAL A 194 1.84 3.65 11.20
CA VAL A 194 1.85 3.75 9.74
C VAL A 194 1.98 5.20 9.30
N MET A 195 2.88 5.45 8.34
CA MET A 195 3.07 6.75 7.70
C MET A 195 2.62 6.71 6.25
N TYR A 196 1.81 7.70 5.86
CA TYR A 196 1.46 7.95 4.47
C TYR A 196 2.36 9.05 3.89
N LEU A 197 3.05 8.76 2.80
CA LEU A 197 3.83 9.74 2.07
C LEU A 197 2.94 10.50 1.09
N VAL A 198 2.87 11.81 1.25
CA VAL A 198 2.03 12.70 0.45
C VAL A 198 2.87 13.36 -0.63
N ASN A 199 2.45 13.27 -1.89
CA ASN A 199 3.16 13.86 -3.01
C ASN A 199 2.72 15.31 -3.34
N GLY A 200 2.12 16.02 -2.39
CA GLY A 200 1.62 17.39 -2.57
C GLY A 200 0.25 17.49 -3.24
N LYS A 201 -0.40 16.37 -3.59
CA LYS A 201 -1.75 16.32 -4.16
C LYS A 201 -2.77 15.88 -3.12
N GLU A 202 -4.01 16.36 -3.25
CA GLU A 202 -5.10 15.95 -2.38
C GLU A 202 -5.65 14.59 -2.84
N HIS A 203 -5.21 13.53 -2.17
CA HIS A 203 -5.70 12.17 -2.47
C HIS A 203 -7.04 11.85 -1.80
N THR A 204 -7.39 12.55 -0.74
CA THR A 204 -8.60 12.29 0.04
C THR A 204 -9.89 12.59 -0.70
N ALA A 205 -9.86 13.49 -1.70
CA ALA A 205 -11.02 13.84 -2.51
C ALA A 205 -11.62 12.67 -3.31
N THR A 206 -10.80 11.66 -3.60
CA THR A 206 -11.21 10.46 -4.34
C THR A 206 -11.47 9.25 -3.45
N MET A 207 -11.23 9.36 -2.15
CA MET A 207 -11.43 8.26 -1.20
C MET A 207 -12.89 8.14 -0.78
N ASN A 208 -13.35 6.90 -0.53
CA ASN A 208 -14.59 6.69 0.20
C ASN A 208 -14.42 7.05 1.68
N SER A 209 -15.52 7.15 2.43
CA SER A 209 -15.51 7.60 3.83
C SER A 209 -14.68 6.67 4.74
N PHE A 210 -14.67 5.37 4.47
CA PHE A 210 -13.91 4.40 5.25
C PHE A 210 -12.40 4.56 5.01
N ALA A 211 -11.98 4.66 3.75
CA ALA A 211 -10.58 4.89 3.40
C ALA A 211 -10.08 6.24 3.94
N LYS A 212 -10.92 7.28 3.90
CA LYS A 212 -10.58 8.58 4.47
C LYS A 212 -10.38 8.51 5.98
N ALA A 213 -11.26 7.84 6.71
CA ALA A 213 -11.12 7.65 8.15
C ALA A 213 -9.82 6.90 8.50
N ALA A 214 -9.47 5.85 7.75
CA ALA A 214 -8.21 5.15 7.91
C ALA A 214 -7.01 6.05 7.59
N TYR A 215 -7.07 6.80 6.49
CA TYR A 215 -6.03 7.75 6.11
C TYR A 215 -5.78 8.81 7.19
N ASP A 216 -6.83 9.31 7.85
CA ASP A 216 -6.71 10.33 8.89
C ASP A 216 -5.93 9.84 10.12
N LEU A 217 -5.87 8.51 10.34
CA LEU A 217 -5.07 7.89 11.42
C LEU A 217 -3.59 7.76 11.11
N HIS A 218 -3.16 7.94 9.85
CA HIS A 218 -1.75 7.85 9.48
C HIS A 218 -0.95 9.06 9.96
N TYR A 219 0.31 8.84 10.30
CA TYR A 219 1.31 9.90 10.24
C TYR A 219 1.45 10.37 8.79
N LYS A 220 1.79 11.64 8.58
CA LYS A 220 1.96 12.21 7.24
C LYS A 220 3.40 12.69 7.07
N GLY A 221 3.97 12.44 5.89
CA GLY A 221 5.29 12.91 5.53
C GLY A 221 5.42 13.18 4.03
N GLN A 222 6.43 13.94 3.66
CA GLN A 222 6.74 14.28 2.26
C GLN A 222 8.23 14.13 1.96
N THR A 223 9.07 14.18 2.98
CA THR A 223 10.53 14.25 2.86
C THR A 223 11.22 13.12 3.61
N ILE A 224 12.48 12.90 3.30
CA ILE A 224 13.33 11.96 4.06
C ILE A 224 13.45 12.37 5.52
N GLN A 225 13.38 13.67 5.84
CA GLN A 225 13.41 14.14 7.22
C GLN A 225 12.15 13.76 8.00
N ASP A 226 10.96 13.79 7.34
CA ASP A 226 9.72 13.32 7.96
C ASP A 226 9.78 11.83 8.25
N ILE A 227 10.33 11.03 7.31
CA ILE A 227 10.58 9.60 7.50
C ILE A 227 11.51 9.37 8.70
N ARG A 228 12.61 10.11 8.78
CA ARG A 228 13.55 10.01 9.89
C ARG A 228 12.88 10.31 11.22
N ASN A 229 12.14 11.41 11.30
CA ASN A 229 11.41 11.81 12.51
C ASN A 229 10.38 10.74 12.92
N PHE A 230 9.64 10.16 11.96
CA PHE A 230 8.72 9.06 12.23
C PHE A 230 9.42 7.84 12.81
N ILE A 231 10.58 7.48 12.26
CA ILE A 231 11.37 6.35 12.75
C ILE A 231 11.86 6.63 14.18
N GLU A 232 12.47 7.78 14.41
CA GLU A 232 13.10 8.12 15.70
C GLU A 232 12.08 8.35 16.81
N CYS A 233 10.99 9.08 16.53
CA CYS A 233 10.03 9.54 17.55
C CYS A 233 8.77 8.66 17.66
N THR A 234 8.60 7.65 16.83
CA THR A 234 7.40 6.80 16.86
C THR A 234 7.72 5.31 16.84
N VAL A 235 8.68 4.90 15.99
CA VAL A 235 8.97 3.47 15.82
C VAL A 235 9.98 2.96 16.85
N LEU A 236 10.93 3.82 17.25
CA LEU A 236 12.00 3.47 18.20
C LEU A 236 11.66 3.78 19.66
N GLU A 237 10.63 4.60 19.91
CA GLU A 237 10.07 4.84 21.25
C GLU A 237 9.10 3.72 21.67
#